data_6ee5b9274aae45eacd9e23450f725ddf
#
_entry.id   6ee5b9274aae45eacd9e23450f725ddf
#
_cell.length_a   1.000
_cell.length_b   1.000
_cell.length_c   1.000
_cell.angle_alpha   90.00
_cell.angle_beta   90.00
_cell.angle_gamma   90.00
#
_symmetry.space_group_name_H-M   'P 1'
#
loop_
_entity.id
_entity.type
_entity.pdbx_description
1 polymer ?
#
loop_
_entity_poly.entity_id
_entity_poly.type
_entity_poly.pdbx_seq_one_letter_code
_entity_poly.pdbx_strand_id
1 'polypeptide(L)'
;LLHGCLKSCINLMELSREDHVSRLLDQRLILTGQWVEDLRSFLLKHYWVTSQTMQILRRRPTEQYGDDQHFNEFNVQPQVVPSWLQDWLENRGGYLIGNIRTGRPDFRFYSLGNSLACMFGVLPSSEQRALFRLVLHNRQHLMAQMPMRICHPHMDVEEWQNKTGSDPKNWPWSYHNGGHWPSLLWYFGASVLLHQKKFPTEDVILMEEMRSLIEESYWCQLNQLPKQEWAEYFDGPTGTWVGQ
;
A
#
# COMPACT_ATOMS: atom_id res chain seq x y z
N LEU A 1 6.12 -5.52 -6.66
CA LEU A 1 7.33 -5.60 -7.52
C LEU A 1 7.23 -6.75 -8.51
N LEU A 2 7.02 -8.00 -8.08
CA LEU A 2 6.95 -9.17 -8.98
C LEU A 2 5.94 -8.96 -10.11
N HIS A 3 4.72 -8.52 -9.81
CA HIS A 3 3.71 -8.21 -10.82
C HIS A 3 4.21 -7.18 -11.84
N GLY A 4 4.85 -6.10 -11.40
CA GLY A 4 5.43 -5.07 -12.27
C GLY A 4 6.56 -5.61 -13.15
N CYS A 5 7.45 -6.43 -12.58
CA CYS A 5 8.53 -7.08 -13.34
C CYS A 5 7.97 -8.00 -14.43
N LEU A 6 6.98 -8.83 -14.12
CA LEU A 6 6.36 -9.73 -15.10
C LEU A 6 5.69 -8.95 -16.24
N LYS A 7 4.97 -7.86 -15.94
CA LYS A 7 4.41 -6.97 -16.99
C LYS A 7 5.49 -6.34 -17.86
N SER A 8 6.58 -5.87 -17.26
CA SER A 8 7.71 -5.31 -18.01
C SER A 8 8.38 -6.35 -18.92
N CYS A 9 8.52 -7.59 -18.44
CA CYS A 9 9.02 -8.70 -19.26
C CYS A 9 8.10 -8.99 -20.46
N ILE A 10 6.78 -8.99 -20.25
CA ILE A 10 5.79 -9.15 -21.33
C ILE A 10 5.99 -8.04 -22.38
N ASN A 11 6.00 -6.79 -21.95
CA ASN A 11 6.19 -5.65 -22.86
C ASN A 11 7.51 -5.74 -23.65
N LEU A 12 8.61 -6.13 -23.00
CA LEU A 12 9.90 -6.31 -23.66
C LEU A 12 9.86 -7.46 -24.68
N MET A 13 9.23 -8.59 -24.34
CA MET A 13 9.08 -9.70 -25.27
C MET A 13 8.20 -9.33 -26.47
N GLU A 14 7.15 -8.52 -26.27
CA GLU A 14 6.31 -8.00 -27.36
C GLU A 14 7.07 -7.06 -28.27
N LEU A 15 7.93 -6.18 -27.72
CA LEU A 15 8.76 -5.25 -28.48
C LEU A 15 9.88 -5.94 -29.27
N SER A 16 10.39 -7.07 -28.75
CA SER A 16 11.49 -7.83 -29.39
C SER A 16 11.00 -8.86 -30.39
N ARG A 17 9.73 -8.84 -30.76
CA ARG A 17 9.09 -9.82 -31.64
C ARG A 17 9.55 -9.63 -33.08
N GLU A 18 10.68 -10.27 -33.42
CA GLU A 18 11.10 -10.49 -34.84
C GLU A 18 10.43 -11.75 -35.37
N ASP A 19 10.10 -11.78 -36.65
CA ASP A 19 9.19 -12.75 -37.31
C ASP A 19 9.58 -14.24 -37.24
N HIS A 20 10.68 -14.61 -36.61
CA HIS A 20 11.20 -15.98 -36.65
C HIS A 20 11.27 -16.79 -35.36
N VAL A 21 10.84 -16.26 -34.19
CA VAL A 21 10.92 -16.98 -32.88
C VAL A 21 9.54 -17.27 -32.31
N SER A 22 8.56 -17.58 -33.13
CA SER A 22 7.17 -17.29 -32.81
C SER A 22 6.46 -18.20 -31.79
N ARG A 23 6.49 -19.53 -31.92
CA ARG A 23 5.58 -20.39 -31.13
C ARG A 23 5.93 -20.55 -29.64
N LEU A 24 7.21 -20.71 -29.33
CA LEU A 24 7.64 -20.90 -27.94
C LEU A 24 7.51 -19.60 -27.16
N LEU A 25 7.78 -18.47 -27.82
CA LEU A 25 7.60 -17.14 -27.24
C LEU A 25 6.13 -16.86 -26.96
N ASP A 26 5.23 -17.19 -27.90
CA ASP A 26 3.79 -17.00 -27.77
C ASP A 26 3.23 -17.81 -26.57
N GLN A 27 3.64 -19.07 -26.42
CA GLN A 27 3.24 -19.88 -25.26
C GLN A 27 3.73 -19.29 -23.93
N ARG A 28 4.97 -18.80 -23.88
CA ARG A 28 5.52 -18.17 -22.68
C ARG A 28 4.83 -16.84 -22.35
N LEU A 29 4.50 -16.05 -23.35
CA LEU A 29 3.74 -14.79 -23.19
C LEU A 29 2.34 -15.06 -22.61
N ILE A 30 1.63 -16.06 -23.14
CA ILE A 30 0.31 -16.45 -22.64
C ILE A 30 0.40 -16.90 -21.19
N LEU A 31 1.34 -17.80 -20.86
CA LEU A 31 1.53 -18.30 -19.49
C LEU A 31 1.92 -17.18 -18.52
N THR A 32 2.82 -16.29 -18.93
CA THR A 32 3.23 -15.15 -18.11
C THR A 32 2.08 -14.17 -17.89
N GLY A 33 1.25 -13.95 -18.92
CA GLY A 33 0.03 -13.16 -18.82
C GLY A 33 -0.96 -13.74 -17.80
N GLN A 34 -1.18 -15.07 -17.84
CA GLN A 34 -2.02 -15.75 -16.86
C GLN A 34 -1.48 -15.58 -15.44
N TRP A 35 -0.18 -15.81 -15.21
CA TRP A 35 0.44 -15.60 -13.89
C TRP A 35 0.30 -14.16 -13.37
N VAL A 36 0.39 -13.16 -14.25
CA VAL A 36 0.17 -11.75 -13.89
C VAL A 36 -1.26 -11.53 -13.37
N GLU A 37 -2.26 -12.06 -14.07
CA GLU A 37 -3.66 -11.92 -13.66
C GLU A 37 -4.01 -12.75 -12.43
N ASP A 38 -3.47 -13.97 -12.31
CA ASP A 38 -3.64 -14.82 -11.13
C ASP A 38 -3.03 -14.15 -9.89
N LEU A 39 -1.81 -13.61 -10.01
CA LEU A 39 -1.16 -12.88 -8.93
C LEU A 39 -1.95 -11.61 -8.55
N ARG A 40 -2.44 -10.87 -9.54
CA ARG A 40 -3.28 -9.69 -9.31
C ARG A 40 -4.56 -10.07 -8.57
N SER A 41 -5.26 -11.09 -9.05
CA SER A 41 -6.49 -11.60 -8.44
C SER A 41 -6.26 -12.07 -7.01
N PHE A 42 -5.16 -12.79 -6.77
CA PHE A 42 -4.75 -13.22 -5.43
C PHE A 42 -4.51 -12.03 -4.50
N LEU A 43 -3.77 -11.01 -4.95
CA LEU A 43 -3.49 -9.82 -4.14
C LEU A 43 -4.77 -9.06 -3.80
N LEU A 44 -5.67 -8.86 -4.76
CA LEU A 44 -6.94 -8.18 -4.53
C LEU A 44 -7.85 -8.98 -3.60
N LYS A 45 -7.90 -10.29 -3.77
CA LYS A 45 -8.75 -11.16 -2.93
C LYS A 45 -8.29 -11.22 -1.49
N HIS A 46 -6.97 -11.34 -1.25
CA HIS A 46 -6.43 -11.68 0.07
C HIS A 46 -5.82 -10.51 0.83
N TYR A 47 -5.43 -9.43 0.16
CA TYR A 47 -4.79 -8.28 0.81
C TYR A 47 -5.65 -7.02 0.84
N TRP A 48 -6.62 -6.90 -0.07
CA TRP A 48 -7.46 -5.70 -0.14
C TRP A 48 -8.49 -5.67 0.98
N VAL A 49 -8.46 -4.61 1.80
CA VAL A 49 -9.39 -4.42 2.90
C VAL A 49 -10.16 -3.11 2.77
N THR A 50 -11.43 -3.18 3.15
CA THR A 50 -12.37 -2.06 3.18
C THR A 50 -13.22 -2.13 4.45
N SER A 51 -14.06 -1.13 4.68
CA SER A 51 -15.06 -1.19 5.75
C SER A 51 -16.00 -2.40 5.63
N GLN A 52 -16.28 -2.85 4.41
CA GLN A 52 -17.07 -4.07 4.18
C GLN A 52 -16.32 -5.33 4.64
N THR A 53 -15.00 -5.40 4.41
CA THR A 53 -14.15 -6.48 4.92
C THR A 53 -14.25 -6.57 6.44
N MET A 54 -14.24 -5.43 7.14
CA MET A 54 -14.41 -5.37 8.59
C MET A 54 -15.73 -5.95 9.06
N GLN A 55 -16.81 -5.69 8.35
CA GLN A 55 -18.12 -6.26 8.69
C GLN A 55 -18.13 -7.78 8.51
N ILE A 56 -17.47 -8.29 7.49
CA ILE A 56 -17.32 -9.72 7.25
C ILE A 56 -16.52 -10.37 8.38
N LEU A 57 -15.37 -9.81 8.74
CA LEU A 57 -14.52 -10.31 9.82
C LEU A 57 -15.24 -10.38 11.16
N ARG A 58 -16.15 -9.43 11.43
CA ARG A 58 -16.93 -9.41 12.67
C ARG A 58 -18.11 -10.39 12.71
N ARG A 59 -18.62 -10.77 11.54
CA ARG A 59 -19.84 -11.57 11.42
C ARG A 59 -19.59 -13.04 11.07
N ARG A 60 -18.50 -13.34 10.38
CA ARG A 60 -18.18 -14.69 9.94
C ARG A 60 -17.24 -15.38 10.91
N PRO A 61 -17.51 -16.63 11.30
CA PRO A 61 -16.63 -17.40 12.17
C PRO A 61 -15.27 -17.69 11.48
N THR A 62 -14.33 -18.14 12.27
CA THR A 62 -13.11 -18.79 11.78
C THR A 62 -13.41 -20.24 11.39
N GLU A 63 -12.55 -20.88 10.63
CA GLU A 63 -12.71 -22.28 10.25
C GLU A 63 -12.79 -23.23 11.45
N GLN A 64 -12.25 -22.84 12.62
CA GLN A 64 -12.30 -23.63 13.86
C GLN A 64 -13.69 -23.73 14.48
N TYR A 65 -14.61 -22.82 14.17
CA TYR A 65 -15.87 -22.66 14.87
C TYR A 65 -17.09 -22.58 13.97
N GLY A 66 -16.95 -22.84 12.69
CA GLY A 66 -18.03 -22.72 11.73
C GLY A 66 -18.19 -23.93 10.82
N ASP A 67 -19.42 -24.17 10.42
CA ASP A 67 -19.74 -25.08 9.31
C ASP A 67 -19.10 -24.56 8.02
N ASP A 68 -18.54 -25.45 7.26
CA ASP A 68 -17.55 -25.30 6.18
C ASP A 68 -17.80 -24.25 5.07
N GLN A 69 -18.87 -23.50 5.11
CA GLN A 69 -19.26 -22.68 3.97
C GLN A 69 -19.06 -21.17 4.12
N HIS A 70 -18.77 -20.65 5.32
CA HIS A 70 -18.83 -19.19 5.57
C HIS A 70 -17.79 -18.61 6.53
N PHE A 71 -16.60 -19.19 6.63
CA PHE A 71 -15.51 -18.59 7.44
C PHE A 71 -14.91 -17.35 6.76
N ASN A 72 -14.27 -16.48 7.55
CA ASN A 72 -13.63 -15.28 7.01
C ASN A 72 -12.29 -15.64 6.34
N GLU A 73 -11.96 -14.92 5.25
CA GLU A 73 -10.79 -15.18 4.41
C GLU A 73 -9.45 -15.06 5.14
N PHE A 74 -9.42 -14.31 6.24
CA PHE A 74 -8.21 -14.11 7.04
C PHE A 74 -8.07 -15.13 8.17
N ASN A 75 -9.08 -15.95 8.40
CA ASN A 75 -9.17 -16.90 9.52
C ASN A 75 -8.85 -16.23 10.87
N VAL A 76 -9.44 -15.05 11.09
CA VAL A 76 -9.19 -14.18 12.25
C VAL A 76 -10.41 -14.12 13.12
N GLN A 77 -10.23 -14.29 14.41
CA GLN A 77 -11.30 -14.05 15.38
C GLN A 77 -11.60 -12.55 15.46
N PRO A 78 -12.87 -12.14 15.62
CA PRO A 78 -13.28 -10.73 15.69
C PRO A 78 -12.50 -9.91 16.73
N GLN A 79 -12.10 -10.55 17.83
CA GLN A 79 -11.38 -9.90 18.94
C GLN A 79 -9.93 -9.51 18.60
N VAL A 80 -9.34 -10.14 17.56
CA VAL A 80 -7.96 -9.85 17.12
C VAL A 80 -7.91 -8.75 16.05
N VAL A 81 -9.07 -8.31 15.57
CA VAL A 81 -9.14 -7.20 14.62
C VAL A 81 -8.83 -5.91 15.37
N PRO A 82 -7.82 -5.12 14.93
CA PRO A 82 -7.43 -3.91 15.65
C PRO A 82 -8.57 -2.90 15.76
N SER A 83 -8.72 -2.26 16.91
CA SER A 83 -9.77 -1.27 17.14
C SER A 83 -9.63 -0.03 16.23
N TRP A 84 -8.39 0.39 15.96
CA TRP A 84 -8.08 1.54 15.10
C TRP A 84 -8.48 1.35 13.63
N LEU A 85 -8.62 0.11 13.17
CA LEU A 85 -8.84 -0.21 11.76
C LEU A 85 -10.16 0.33 11.22
N GLN A 86 -11.18 0.41 12.06
CA GLN A 86 -12.48 0.94 11.64
C GLN A 86 -12.41 2.44 11.32
N ASP A 87 -11.78 3.21 12.20
CA ASP A 87 -11.64 4.66 12.03
C ASP A 87 -10.69 4.97 10.86
N TRP A 88 -9.66 4.14 10.70
CA TRP A 88 -8.72 4.24 9.58
C TRP A 88 -9.37 4.05 8.22
N LEU A 89 -10.25 3.05 8.09
CA LEU A 89 -10.92 2.73 6.82
C LEU A 89 -12.04 3.71 6.48
N GLU A 90 -12.72 4.23 7.48
CA GLU A 90 -13.99 4.94 7.28
C GLU A 90 -14.93 4.19 6.31
N ASN A 91 -15.96 4.85 5.75
CA ASN A 91 -16.93 4.15 4.88
C ASN A 91 -16.54 4.10 3.39
N ARG A 92 -15.41 4.70 2.99
CA ARG A 92 -15.09 4.92 1.56
C ARG A 92 -13.67 4.54 1.15
N GLY A 93 -12.82 4.22 2.10
CA GLY A 93 -11.42 3.87 1.85
C GLY A 93 -11.19 2.39 1.64
N GLY A 94 -10.01 2.08 1.13
CA GLY A 94 -9.50 0.72 1.00
C GLY A 94 -8.00 0.74 0.75
N TYR A 95 -7.31 -0.34 1.10
CA TYR A 95 -5.86 -0.49 0.89
C TYR A 95 -5.44 -1.96 0.94
N LEU A 96 -4.22 -2.24 0.49
CA LEU A 96 -3.58 -3.55 0.66
C LEU A 96 -2.87 -3.58 2.01
N ILE A 97 -3.21 -4.57 2.85
CA ILE A 97 -2.59 -4.79 4.14
C ILE A 97 -1.15 -5.31 4.02
N GLY A 98 -0.38 -5.21 5.10
CA GLY A 98 1.03 -5.55 5.08
C GLY A 98 1.33 -7.04 4.90
N ASN A 99 0.49 -7.92 5.45
CA ASN A 99 0.77 -9.35 5.47
C ASN A 99 -0.49 -10.17 5.79
N ILE A 100 -0.58 -11.38 5.26
CA ILE A 100 -1.71 -12.29 5.41
C ILE A 100 -1.36 -13.58 6.17
N ARG A 101 -0.43 -13.54 7.12
CA ARG A 101 -0.14 -14.74 7.94
C ARG A 101 -1.43 -15.31 8.52
N THR A 102 -1.62 -16.61 8.38
CA THR A 102 -2.80 -17.32 8.87
C THR A 102 -3.09 -16.99 10.35
N GLY A 103 -4.29 -16.51 10.62
CA GLY A 103 -4.73 -16.09 11.94
C GLY A 103 -4.05 -14.85 12.53
N ARG A 104 -3.07 -14.26 11.85
CA ARG A 104 -2.33 -13.08 12.29
C ARG A 104 -1.98 -12.14 11.13
N PRO A 105 -2.95 -11.67 10.37
CA PRO A 105 -2.70 -10.67 9.32
C PRO A 105 -2.19 -9.37 9.95
N ASP A 106 -1.29 -8.71 9.26
CA ASP A 106 -0.86 -7.37 9.63
C ASP A 106 -1.71 -6.35 8.89
N PHE A 107 -2.70 -5.79 9.59
CA PHE A 107 -3.63 -4.80 9.02
C PHE A 107 -3.03 -3.40 8.86
N ARG A 108 -1.74 -3.18 9.16
CA ARG A 108 -1.13 -1.86 8.99
C ARG A 108 -1.09 -1.43 7.53
N PHE A 109 -1.27 -0.14 7.36
CA PHE A 109 -1.06 0.51 6.07
C PHE A 109 0.44 0.68 5.81
N TYR A 110 0.90 0.27 4.64
CA TYR A 110 2.28 0.46 4.18
C TYR A 110 2.28 1.29 2.90
N SER A 111 2.89 2.47 2.94
CA SER A 111 2.83 3.45 1.84
C SER A 111 3.47 2.96 0.55
N LEU A 112 4.64 2.32 0.64
CA LEU A 112 5.36 1.86 -0.55
C LEU A 112 4.58 0.79 -1.31
N GLY A 113 4.11 -0.25 -0.61
CA GLY A 113 3.38 -1.35 -1.23
C GLY A 113 2.11 -0.90 -1.95
N ASN A 114 1.36 0.01 -1.32
CA ASN A 114 0.15 0.57 -1.88
C ASN A 114 0.42 1.49 -3.09
N SER A 115 1.45 2.34 -3.03
CA SER A 115 1.87 3.18 -4.15
C SER A 115 2.31 2.34 -5.36
N LEU A 116 3.14 1.33 -5.15
CA LEU A 116 3.59 0.43 -6.21
C LEU A 116 2.43 -0.39 -6.82
N ALA A 117 1.43 -0.77 -6.00
CA ALA A 117 0.25 -1.47 -6.50
C ALA A 117 -0.57 -0.60 -7.47
N CYS A 118 -0.66 0.71 -7.23
CA CYS A 118 -1.22 1.67 -8.19
C CYS A 118 -0.36 1.77 -9.45
N MET A 119 0.94 2.05 -9.28
CA MET A 119 1.85 2.29 -10.40
C MET A 119 1.93 1.10 -11.37
N PHE A 120 1.95 -0.11 -10.86
CA PHE A 120 2.04 -1.32 -11.68
C PHE A 120 0.68 -1.89 -12.10
N GLY A 121 -0.42 -1.21 -11.74
CA GLY A 121 -1.77 -1.59 -12.15
C GLY A 121 -2.27 -2.88 -11.51
N VAL A 122 -1.81 -3.19 -10.30
CA VAL A 122 -2.40 -4.24 -9.45
C VAL A 122 -3.80 -3.80 -9.04
N LEU A 123 -3.94 -2.56 -8.57
CA LEU A 123 -5.22 -1.98 -8.20
C LEU A 123 -5.98 -1.49 -9.45
N PRO A 124 -7.24 -1.93 -9.66
CA PRO A 124 -8.15 -1.29 -10.61
C PRO A 124 -8.40 0.18 -10.29
N SER A 125 -8.96 0.92 -11.23
CA SER A 125 -9.23 2.36 -11.05
C SER A 125 -10.09 2.67 -9.82
N SER A 126 -11.13 1.88 -9.55
CA SER A 126 -12.00 2.03 -8.38
C SER A 126 -11.25 1.90 -7.06
N GLU A 127 -10.37 0.90 -6.95
CA GLU A 127 -9.55 0.63 -5.78
C GLU A 127 -8.45 1.69 -5.61
N GLN A 128 -7.88 2.18 -6.70
CA GLN A 128 -6.94 3.31 -6.63
C GLN A 128 -7.63 4.56 -6.04
N ARG A 129 -8.83 4.89 -6.49
CA ARG A 129 -9.61 6.00 -5.91
C ARG A 129 -9.98 5.77 -4.45
N ALA A 130 -10.32 4.54 -4.06
CA ALA A 130 -10.57 4.21 -2.66
C ALA A 130 -9.32 4.40 -1.80
N LEU A 131 -8.14 4.01 -2.31
CA LEU A 131 -6.86 4.27 -1.65
C LEU A 131 -6.57 5.77 -1.52
N PHE A 132 -6.82 6.56 -2.57
CA PHE A 132 -6.60 8.02 -2.53
C PHE A 132 -7.51 8.70 -1.52
N ARG A 133 -8.81 8.32 -1.46
CA ARG A 133 -9.73 8.81 -0.42
C ARG A 133 -9.25 8.47 0.99
N LEU A 134 -8.76 7.25 1.19
CA LEU A 134 -8.20 6.83 2.48
C LEU A 134 -6.99 7.68 2.87
N VAL A 135 -6.06 7.91 1.95
CA VAL A 135 -4.88 8.75 2.21
C VAL A 135 -5.28 10.20 2.50
N LEU A 136 -6.21 10.76 1.74
CA LEU A 136 -6.72 12.11 1.94
C LEU A 136 -7.40 12.27 3.31
N HIS A 137 -8.24 11.30 3.69
CA HIS A 137 -8.89 11.28 5.00
C HIS A 137 -7.87 11.20 6.14
N ASN A 138 -6.88 10.33 6.01
CA ASN A 138 -5.85 10.09 7.01
C ASN A 138 -4.58 10.94 6.82
N ARG A 139 -4.66 12.05 6.07
CA ARG A 139 -3.50 12.88 5.73
C ARG A 139 -2.70 13.33 6.94
N GLN A 140 -3.35 13.64 8.06
CA GLN A 140 -2.70 14.06 9.30
C GLN A 140 -1.76 12.99 9.90
N HIS A 141 -1.98 11.71 9.59
CA HIS A 141 -1.15 10.61 10.04
C HIS A 141 -0.03 10.25 9.06
N LEU A 142 -0.19 10.60 7.78
CA LEU A 142 0.73 10.21 6.71
C LEU A 142 1.54 11.38 6.17
N MET A 143 0.92 12.57 6.07
CA MET A 143 1.48 13.78 5.45
C MET A 143 1.76 14.85 6.52
N ALA A 144 2.55 14.50 7.54
CA ALA A 144 2.89 15.39 8.63
C ALA A 144 3.96 16.46 8.22
N GLN A 145 4.79 16.95 9.13
CA GLN A 145 5.82 17.96 8.82
C GLN A 145 6.84 17.46 7.78
N MET A 146 7.16 16.15 7.82
CA MET A 146 7.85 15.49 6.72
C MET A 146 6.94 14.39 6.15
N PRO A 147 6.45 14.56 4.94
CA PRO A 147 5.76 13.47 4.23
C PRO A 147 6.78 12.53 3.59
N MET A 148 6.53 11.26 3.40
CA MET A 148 5.37 10.47 3.78
C MET A 148 5.77 9.38 4.78
N ARG A 149 4.87 9.03 5.72
CA ARG A 149 5.12 7.95 6.67
C ARG A 149 5.17 6.59 5.96
N ILE A 150 6.09 5.71 6.44
CA ILE A 150 6.27 4.38 5.84
C ILE A 150 5.11 3.42 6.18
N CYS A 151 4.63 3.43 7.42
CA CYS A 151 3.49 2.62 7.84
C CYS A 151 2.66 3.30 8.92
N HIS A 152 1.40 2.91 9.05
CA HIS A 152 0.50 3.37 10.10
C HIS A 152 -0.44 2.23 10.56
N PRO A 153 -0.66 2.11 11.89
CA PRO A 153 0.13 2.68 12.97
C PRO A 153 1.53 2.04 13.06
N HIS A 154 2.41 2.61 13.86
CA HIS A 154 3.66 1.94 14.22
C HIS A 154 3.39 0.69 15.07
N MET A 155 4.37 -0.19 15.20
CA MET A 155 4.37 -1.25 16.22
C MET A 155 4.84 -0.66 17.54
N ASP A 156 4.27 -1.11 18.66
CA ASP A 156 4.86 -0.79 19.96
C ASP A 156 6.20 -1.50 20.16
N VAL A 157 6.92 -1.13 21.22
CA VAL A 157 8.28 -1.65 21.47
C VAL A 157 8.29 -3.16 21.62
N GLU A 158 7.34 -3.71 22.38
CA GLU A 158 7.28 -5.15 22.65
C GLU A 158 6.92 -5.93 21.39
N GLU A 159 5.93 -5.47 20.63
CA GLU A 159 5.55 -6.10 19.36
C GLU A 159 6.71 -6.10 18.36
N TRP A 160 7.42 -4.98 18.26
CA TRP A 160 8.57 -4.87 17.36
C TRP A 160 9.70 -5.82 17.77
N GLN A 161 10.07 -5.84 19.05
CA GLN A 161 11.12 -6.73 19.56
C GLN A 161 10.77 -8.20 19.34
N ASN A 162 9.52 -8.60 19.57
CA ASN A 162 9.07 -9.97 19.37
C ASN A 162 9.07 -10.39 17.88
N LYS A 163 8.89 -9.47 16.95
CA LYS A 163 8.82 -9.76 15.50
C LYS A 163 10.16 -9.63 14.78
N THR A 164 11.01 -8.72 15.20
CA THR A 164 12.21 -8.33 14.44
C THR A 164 13.51 -8.36 15.23
N GLY A 165 13.43 -8.58 16.55
CA GLY A 165 14.56 -8.45 17.47
C GLY A 165 14.81 -7.00 17.91
N SER A 166 15.89 -6.79 18.66
CA SER A 166 16.21 -5.48 19.24
C SER A 166 17.04 -4.62 18.28
N ASP A 167 16.43 -4.10 17.25
CA ASP A 167 17.08 -3.07 16.41
C ASP A 167 16.79 -1.68 16.99
N PRO A 168 17.80 -0.95 17.47
CA PRO A 168 17.61 0.36 18.11
C PRO A 168 17.09 1.44 17.17
N LYS A 169 17.20 1.29 15.86
CA LYS A 169 16.66 2.23 14.89
C LYS A 169 15.14 2.15 14.74
N ASN A 170 14.56 1.02 15.09
CA ASN A 170 13.15 0.75 14.83
C ASN A 170 12.24 0.93 16.06
N TRP A 171 12.53 1.94 16.86
CA TRP A 171 11.61 2.39 17.90
C TRP A 171 10.29 2.90 17.28
N PRO A 172 9.19 2.94 18.03
CA PRO A 172 7.97 3.57 17.57
C PRO A 172 8.22 4.96 16.97
N TRP A 173 7.68 5.21 15.79
CA TRP A 173 7.85 6.42 14.99
C TRP A 173 9.24 6.61 14.34
N SER A 174 10.08 5.59 14.35
CA SER A 174 11.42 5.65 13.78
C SER A 174 11.61 4.67 12.64
N TYR A 175 12.47 5.00 11.70
CA TYR A 175 12.95 4.21 10.59
C TYR A 175 11.81 3.41 9.92
N HIS A 176 11.88 2.06 9.88
CA HIS A 176 10.84 1.22 9.29
C HIS A 176 9.60 1.05 10.19
N ASN A 177 9.67 1.48 11.44
CA ASN A 177 8.55 1.40 12.38
C ASN A 177 7.78 2.72 12.50
N GLY A 178 7.34 3.26 11.39
CA GLY A 178 6.51 4.46 11.33
C GLY A 178 7.27 5.77 11.11
N GLY A 179 8.56 5.73 10.77
CA GLY A 179 9.32 6.89 10.32
C GLY A 179 8.78 7.46 9.01
N HIS A 180 9.19 8.68 8.68
CA HIS A 180 8.79 9.38 7.46
C HIS A 180 9.94 9.33 6.45
N TRP A 181 9.64 8.90 5.24
CA TRP A 181 10.62 8.74 4.16
C TRP A 181 10.25 9.63 2.98
N PRO A 182 11.04 10.66 2.68
CA PRO A 182 10.75 11.57 1.57
C PRO A 182 10.51 10.87 0.24
N SER A 183 11.25 9.80 -0.04
CA SER A 183 11.09 9.00 -1.25
C SER A 183 9.69 8.40 -1.43
N LEU A 184 8.98 8.10 -0.33
CA LEU A 184 7.63 7.53 -0.40
C LEU A 184 6.61 8.53 -0.96
N LEU A 185 6.79 9.84 -0.70
CA LEU A 185 5.94 10.85 -1.33
C LEU A 185 6.12 10.85 -2.85
N TRP A 186 7.34 10.64 -3.33
CA TRP A 186 7.61 10.61 -4.77
C TRP A 186 6.93 9.41 -5.44
N TYR A 187 6.98 8.22 -4.83
CA TYR A 187 6.25 7.04 -5.32
C TYR A 187 4.74 7.27 -5.27
N PHE A 188 4.24 7.84 -4.19
CA PHE A 188 2.82 8.11 -4.06
C PHE A 188 2.35 9.17 -5.07
N GLY A 189 3.06 10.29 -5.21
CA GLY A 189 2.79 11.31 -6.19
C GLY A 189 2.81 10.78 -7.64
N ALA A 190 3.81 9.96 -7.97
CA ALA A 190 3.86 9.28 -9.26
C ALA A 190 2.63 8.38 -9.49
N SER A 191 2.16 7.66 -8.47
CA SER A 191 0.98 6.80 -8.59
C SER A 191 -0.30 7.61 -8.90
N VAL A 192 -0.46 8.77 -8.27
CA VAL A 192 -1.60 9.68 -8.52
C VAL A 192 -1.54 10.28 -9.93
N LEU A 193 -0.36 10.75 -10.35
CA LEU A 193 -0.18 11.30 -11.70
C LEU A 193 -0.42 10.27 -12.81
N LEU A 194 0.05 9.04 -12.62
CA LEU A 194 -0.20 7.94 -13.55
C LEU A 194 -1.69 7.60 -13.63
N HIS A 195 -2.39 7.58 -12.50
CA HIS A 195 -3.83 7.40 -12.47
C HIS A 195 -4.54 8.49 -13.26
N GLN A 196 -4.25 9.76 -12.97
CA GLN A 196 -4.87 10.91 -13.65
C GLN A 196 -4.61 10.88 -15.17
N LYS A 197 -3.39 10.53 -15.57
CA LYS A 197 -3.05 10.39 -17.00
C LYS A 197 -3.86 9.29 -17.69
N LYS A 198 -4.10 8.17 -16.99
CA LYS A 198 -4.82 7.01 -17.55
C LYS A 198 -6.33 7.17 -17.52
N PHE A 199 -6.86 7.88 -16.54
CA PHE A 199 -8.28 8.06 -16.27
C PHE A 199 -8.64 9.54 -16.06
N PRO A 200 -8.45 10.40 -17.08
CA PRO A 200 -8.49 11.87 -16.90
C PRO A 200 -9.87 12.43 -16.52
N THR A 201 -10.94 11.68 -16.75
CA THR A 201 -12.33 12.11 -16.47
C THR A 201 -12.93 11.45 -15.22
N GLU A 202 -12.19 10.56 -14.58
CA GLU A 202 -12.68 9.86 -13.40
C GLU A 202 -12.43 10.68 -12.13
N ASP A 203 -13.50 10.95 -11.37
CA ASP A 203 -13.49 11.59 -10.04
C ASP A 203 -12.60 12.85 -9.96
N VAL A 204 -12.89 13.82 -10.82
CA VAL A 204 -12.07 15.04 -11.00
C VAL A 204 -11.86 15.77 -9.67
N ILE A 205 -12.88 15.84 -8.82
CA ILE A 205 -12.80 16.52 -7.52
C ILE A 205 -11.75 15.85 -6.63
N LEU A 206 -11.82 14.52 -6.48
CA LEU A 206 -10.83 13.78 -5.71
C LEU A 206 -9.41 13.99 -6.26
N MET A 207 -9.27 14.00 -7.58
CA MET A 207 -7.95 14.18 -8.21
C MET A 207 -7.39 15.59 -8.01
N GLU A 208 -8.23 16.62 -7.96
CA GLU A 208 -7.82 17.99 -7.61
C GLU A 208 -7.38 18.09 -6.14
N GLU A 209 -8.14 17.49 -5.21
CA GLU A 209 -7.77 17.43 -3.80
C GLU A 209 -6.45 16.67 -3.58
N MET A 210 -6.28 15.53 -4.26
CA MET A 210 -5.02 14.76 -4.21
C MET A 210 -3.83 15.54 -4.75
N ARG A 211 -4.03 16.25 -5.86
CA ARG A 211 -2.99 17.11 -6.45
C ARG A 211 -2.58 18.22 -5.48
N SER A 212 -3.54 18.91 -4.89
CA SER A 212 -3.27 19.95 -3.90
C SER A 212 -2.49 19.40 -2.71
N LEU A 213 -2.89 18.26 -2.16
CA LEU A 213 -2.19 17.59 -1.06
C LEU A 213 -0.73 17.23 -1.42
N ILE A 214 -0.52 16.70 -2.62
CA ILE A 214 0.82 16.31 -3.09
C ILE A 214 1.68 17.56 -3.32
N GLU A 215 1.16 18.60 -3.94
CA GLU A 215 1.89 19.86 -4.18
C GLU A 215 2.31 20.51 -2.86
N GLU A 216 1.39 20.61 -1.90
CA GLU A 216 1.70 21.12 -0.55
C GLU A 216 2.80 20.29 0.12
N SER A 217 2.71 18.97 0.02
CA SER A 217 3.67 18.04 0.60
C SER A 217 5.05 18.11 -0.08
N TYR A 218 5.10 18.29 -1.39
CA TYR A 218 6.37 18.51 -2.11
C TYR A 218 7.03 19.82 -1.70
N TRP A 219 6.28 20.90 -1.58
CA TRP A 219 6.83 22.17 -1.12
C TRP A 219 7.37 22.07 0.31
N CYS A 220 6.68 21.33 1.17
CA CYS A 220 7.16 21.03 2.51
C CYS A 220 8.53 20.32 2.45
N GLN A 221 8.66 19.25 1.66
CA GLN A 221 9.93 18.53 1.49
C GLN A 221 11.02 19.41 0.90
N LEU A 222 10.75 20.13 -0.19
CA LEU A 222 11.73 21.00 -0.85
C LEU A 222 12.27 22.10 0.06
N ASN A 223 11.47 22.58 0.99
CA ASN A 223 11.87 23.58 1.97
C ASN A 223 12.69 22.98 3.13
N GLN A 224 12.51 21.72 3.45
CA GLN A 224 13.15 21.08 4.61
C GLN A 224 14.39 20.26 4.23
N LEU A 225 14.33 19.47 3.17
CA LEU A 225 15.40 18.54 2.80
C LEU A 225 16.77 19.20 2.63
N PRO A 226 16.92 20.36 1.95
CA PRO A 226 18.24 21.00 1.83
C PRO A 226 18.82 21.45 3.17
N LYS A 227 17.97 21.85 4.13
CA LYS A 227 18.39 22.28 5.47
C LYS A 227 18.82 21.09 6.35
N GLN A 228 18.38 19.90 5.99
CA GLN A 228 18.63 18.64 6.71
C GLN A 228 19.57 17.72 5.90
N GLU A 229 20.39 18.30 5.01
CA GLU A 229 21.39 17.58 4.22
C GLU A 229 20.82 16.37 3.43
N TRP A 230 19.56 16.48 3.00
CA TRP A 230 18.86 15.41 2.27
C TRP A 230 18.75 14.09 3.05
N ALA A 231 18.44 14.19 4.33
CA ALA A 231 18.25 13.02 5.19
C ALA A 231 17.33 11.97 4.53
N GLU A 232 17.70 10.72 4.70
CA GLU A 232 16.99 9.56 4.12
C GLU A 232 15.60 9.40 4.75
N TYR A 233 15.50 9.61 6.06
CA TYR A 233 14.26 9.48 6.82
C TYR A 233 14.21 10.46 8.00
N PHE A 234 13.02 10.63 8.54
CA PHE A 234 12.73 11.50 9.67
C PHE A 234 11.95 10.72 10.72
N ASP A 235 12.32 10.94 11.98
CA ASP A 235 11.72 10.29 13.14
C ASP A 235 10.65 11.16 13.81
N GLY A 236 9.91 10.53 14.71
CA GLY A 236 8.88 11.16 15.50
C GLY A 236 7.48 11.07 14.89
N PRO A 237 6.45 11.36 15.70
CA PRO A 237 5.05 11.25 15.26
C PRO A 237 4.72 12.10 14.04
N THR A 238 5.45 13.18 13.82
CA THR A 238 5.23 14.16 12.75
C THR A 238 6.41 14.29 11.78
N GLY A 239 7.47 13.47 11.93
CA GLY A 239 8.66 13.57 11.09
C GLY A 239 9.47 14.83 11.38
N THR A 240 9.58 15.25 12.64
CA THR A 240 10.28 16.46 13.06
C THR A 240 11.76 16.26 13.32
N TRP A 241 12.18 15.05 13.61
CA TRP A 241 13.55 14.73 13.93
C TRP A 241 14.24 14.06 12.75
N VAL A 242 15.48 14.43 12.49
CA VAL A 242 16.30 13.81 11.47
C VAL A 242 16.78 12.47 12.01
N GLY A 243 16.44 11.39 11.31
CA GLY A 243 16.99 10.06 11.55
C GLY A 243 18.46 9.97 11.12
N GLN A 244 19.19 9.04 11.67
CA GLN A 244 20.62 8.82 11.38
C GLN A 244 20.82 7.83 10.26
#